data_cb8d87d1b4ff1e5600c7c88c43a92002
#
_entry.id   cb8d87d1b4ff1e5600c7c88c43a92002
#
_cell.length_a   1.000
_cell.length_b   1.000
_cell.length_c   1.000
_cell.angle_alpha   90.00
_cell.angle_beta   90.00
_cell.angle_gamma   90.00
#
_symmetry.space_group_name_H-M   'P 1'
#
loop_
_entity.id
_entity.type
_entity.pdbx_description
1 polymer ?
#
loop_
_entity_poly.entity_id
_entity_poly.type
_entity_poly.pdbx_seq_one_letter_code
_entity_poly.pdbx_strand_id
1 'polypeptide(L)'
;MYTDKGIITESLNFNVKVFNSENTHKALEKQTNIEVVNDLYQYTKDNKLNILKIIICDESKIIFNNIIQKLKMIGGVEVLDVEHMSRKKIRIGTEEIDVEYFYTEISSKNVDKWNAIEFLTEKLQIKKEEVICIGDNINDKKMVENAGIGIAMGNSALAVNNIGDFITEDNNSDGVKIAIYKYI
;
A
#
# COMPACT_ATOMS: atom_id res chain seq x y z
N MET A 1 11.01 0.20 -6.42
CA MET A 1 10.82 -1.24 -6.11
C MET A 1 11.16 -1.48 -4.66
N TYR A 2 10.30 -2.16 -3.93
CA TYR A 2 10.50 -2.53 -2.52
C TYR A 2 11.02 -3.95 -2.44
N THR A 3 12.06 -4.15 -1.66
CA THR A 3 12.71 -5.44 -1.45
C THR A 3 12.83 -5.75 0.03
N ASP A 4 13.25 -6.96 0.36
CA ASP A 4 13.57 -7.39 1.72
C ASP A 4 14.76 -6.65 2.36
N LYS A 5 15.54 -5.88 1.56
CA LYS A 5 16.71 -5.11 2.02
C LYS A 5 16.51 -3.59 1.96
N GLY A 6 15.43 -3.12 1.36
CA GLY A 6 15.15 -1.69 1.23
C GLY A 6 14.46 -1.34 -0.08
N ILE A 7 14.56 -0.09 -0.47
CA ILE A 7 13.97 0.43 -1.71
C ILE A 7 15.07 0.64 -2.72
N ILE A 8 14.87 0.14 -3.94
CA ILE A 8 15.74 0.38 -5.09
C ILE A 8 14.98 1.10 -6.21
N THR A 9 15.68 1.97 -6.94
CA THR A 9 15.12 2.76 -8.03
C THR A 9 16.16 3.05 -9.10
N GLU A 10 15.76 3.27 -10.36
CA GLU A 10 16.67 3.68 -11.43
C GLU A 10 16.86 5.20 -11.50
N SER A 11 15.99 5.96 -10.86
CA SER A 11 16.14 7.41 -10.86
C SER A 11 15.59 8.02 -9.57
N LEU A 12 16.22 9.11 -9.15
CA LEU A 12 15.70 10.01 -8.12
C LEU A 12 14.74 11.03 -8.74
N ASN A 13 13.76 10.56 -9.49
CA ASN A 13 12.71 11.41 -10.00
C ASN A 13 11.88 11.97 -8.84
N PHE A 14 11.06 12.95 -9.13
CA PHE A 14 10.21 13.67 -8.23
C PHE A 14 9.53 12.80 -7.15
N ASN A 15 9.01 11.64 -7.51
CA ASN A 15 8.35 10.73 -6.58
C ASN A 15 9.28 10.16 -5.50
N VAL A 16 10.55 9.91 -5.80
CA VAL A 16 11.53 9.46 -4.81
C VAL A 16 11.92 10.62 -3.89
N LYS A 17 11.90 11.88 -4.38
CA LYS A 17 12.08 13.06 -3.52
C LYS A 17 10.99 13.18 -2.47
N VAL A 18 9.73 12.84 -2.80
CA VAL A 18 8.62 12.80 -1.85
C VAL A 18 8.88 11.75 -0.77
N PHE A 19 9.24 10.53 -1.15
CA PHE A 19 9.57 9.47 -0.20
C PHE A 19 10.82 9.80 0.62
N ASN A 20 11.81 10.43 0.01
CA ASN A 20 13.05 10.81 0.68
C ASN A 20 12.82 11.96 1.67
N SER A 21 11.98 12.94 1.37
CA SER A 21 11.62 14.01 2.30
C SER A 21 10.92 13.46 3.55
N GLU A 22 10.02 12.48 3.40
CA GLU A 22 9.42 11.79 4.55
C GLU A 22 10.44 10.97 5.36
N ASN A 23 11.39 10.37 4.67
CA ASN A 23 12.42 9.55 5.29
C ASN A 23 13.38 10.38 6.15
N THR A 24 13.72 11.59 5.72
CA THR A 24 14.63 12.50 6.45
C THR A 24 14.07 13.01 7.78
N HIS A 25 12.74 12.98 7.96
CA HIS A 25 12.09 13.35 9.22
C HIS A 25 12.05 12.21 10.26
N LYS A 26 12.45 11.00 9.87
CA LYS A 26 12.52 9.85 10.78
C LYS A 26 13.89 9.80 11.46
N ALA A 27 13.93 9.24 12.67
CA ALA A 27 15.21 8.89 13.30
C ALA A 27 16.02 7.98 12.36
N LEU A 28 17.37 8.13 12.35
CA LEU A 28 18.26 7.41 11.43
C LEU A 28 18.01 5.90 11.39
N GLU A 29 17.79 5.30 12.54
CA GLU A 29 17.44 3.88 12.72
C GLU A 29 16.10 3.44 12.11
N LYS A 30 15.21 4.41 11.80
CA LYS A 30 13.91 4.18 11.19
C LYS A 30 13.85 4.62 9.72
N GLN A 31 14.95 5.13 9.18
CA GLN A 31 15.00 5.54 7.79
C GLN A 31 15.06 4.31 6.88
N THR A 32 14.27 4.33 5.83
CA THR A 32 14.32 3.29 4.80
C THR A 32 15.54 3.52 3.91
N ASN A 33 16.34 2.48 3.71
CA ASN A 33 17.45 2.53 2.76
C ASN A 33 16.89 2.63 1.33
N ILE A 34 17.29 3.69 0.61
CA ILE A 34 16.92 3.92 -0.79
C ILE A 34 18.20 3.93 -1.61
N GLU A 35 18.33 3.00 -2.54
CA GLU A 35 19.48 2.85 -3.40
C GLU A 35 19.12 3.13 -4.86
N VAL A 36 19.98 3.90 -5.54
CA VAL A 36 19.83 4.18 -6.98
C VAL A 36 20.72 3.24 -7.77
N VAL A 37 20.12 2.51 -8.69
CA VAL A 37 20.80 1.52 -9.52
C VAL A 37 20.58 1.82 -10.99
N ASN A 38 21.46 1.34 -11.86
CA ASN A 38 21.38 1.60 -13.30
C ASN A 38 20.36 0.70 -14.02
N ASP A 39 20.15 -0.52 -13.51
CA ASP A 39 19.25 -1.52 -14.08
C ASP A 39 18.63 -2.32 -12.93
N LEU A 40 17.35 -2.08 -12.66
CA LEU A 40 16.60 -2.74 -11.58
C LEU A 40 16.53 -4.25 -11.75
N TYR A 41 16.34 -4.73 -12.97
CA TYR A 41 16.23 -6.16 -13.25
C TYR A 41 17.56 -6.87 -12.99
N GLN A 42 18.65 -6.35 -13.59
CA GLN A 42 19.96 -6.97 -13.43
C GLN A 42 20.43 -6.90 -11.98
N TYR A 43 20.29 -5.74 -11.34
CA TYR A 43 20.65 -5.57 -9.92
C TYR A 43 19.91 -6.54 -9.01
N THR A 44 18.60 -6.70 -9.19
CA THR A 44 17.76 -7.61 -8.39
C THR A 44 18.21 -9.05 -8.54
N LYS A 45 18.52 -9.46 -9.78
CA LYS A 45 18.98 -10.80 -10.12
C LYS A 45 20.35 -11.11 -9.51
N ASP A 46 21.30 -10.21 -9.68
CA ASP A 46 22.68 -10.40 -9.21
C ASP A 46 22.75 -10.44 -7.68
N ASN A 47 21.93 -9.63 -7.00
CA ASN A 47 21.88 -9.57 -5.55
C ASN A 47 20.86 -10.54 -4.92
N LYS A 48 20.15 -11.32 -5.74
CA LYS A 48 19.12 -12.31 -5.30
C LYS A 48 18.12 -11.69 -4.34
N LEU A 49 17.62 -10.50 -4.67
CA LEU A 49 16.69 -9.77 -3.82
C LEU A 49 15.27 -10.35 -3.93
N ASN A 50 14.57 -10.42 -2.81
CA ASN A 50 13.15 -10.72 -2.81
C ASN A 50 12.36 -9.43 -3.06
N ILE A 51 11.63 -9.38 -4.16
CA ILE A 51 10.77 -8.25 -4.49
C ILE A 51 9.46 -8.40 -3.71
N LEU A 52 9.15 -7.42 -2.87
CA LEU A 52 7.92 -7.38 -2.09
C LEU A 52 6.80 -6.70 -2.86
N LYS A 53 7.09 -5.55 -3.47
CA LYS A 53 6.17 -4.84 -4.35
C LYS A 53 6.91 -3.85 -5.26
N ILE A 54 6.27 -3.51 -6.37
CA ILE A 54 6.74 -2.45 -7.27
C ILE A 54 5.72 -1.31 -7.20
N ILE A 55 6.21 -0.08 -7.08
CA ILE A 55 5.37 1.11 -7.22
C ILE A 55 5.75 1.80 -8.52
N ILE A 56 4.75 2.16 -9.29
CA ILE A 56 4.89 2.99 -10.48
C ILE A 56 4.14 4.29 -10.23
N CYS A 57 4.80 5.41 -10.47
CA CYS A 57 4.23 6.74 -10.35
C CYS A 57 4.48 7.53 -11.63
N ASP A 58 3.51 8.34 -12.03
CA ASP A 58 3.65 9.27 -13.16
C ASP A 58 2.72 10.48 -12.96
N GLU A 59 3.12 11.64 -13.44
CA GLU A 59 2.31 12.86 -13.44
C GLU A 59 1.32 12.88 -14.62
N SER A 60 1.62 12.15 -15.70
CA SER A 60 0.79 12.04 -16.89
C SER A 60 -0.22 10.91 -16.76
N LYS A 61 -1.50 11.25 -16.69
CA LYS A 61 -2.60 10.27 -16.70
C LYS A 61 -2.57 9.34 -17.91
N ILE A 62 -2.19 9.87 -19.07
CA ILE A 62 -2.14 9.10 -20.32
C ILE A 62 -1.05 8.03 -20.27
N ILE A 63 0.15 8.42 -19.85
CA ILE A 63 1.28 7.48 -19.70
C ILE A 63 0.94 6.44 -18.65
N PHE A 64 0.46 6.87 -17.50
CA PHE A 64 0.06 6.00 -16.41
C PHE A 64 -0.98 4.96 -16.84
N ASN A 65 -2.08 5.38 -17.47
CA ASN A 65 -3.12 4.48 -17.96
C ASN A 65 -2.61 3.45 -18.98
N ASN A 66 -1.73 3.87 -19.89
CA ASN A 66 -1.12 2.95 -20.85
C ASN A 66 -0.25 1.89 -20.17
N ILE A 67 0.48 2.27 -19.14
CA ILE A 67 1.29 1.34 -18.33
C ILE A 67 0.37 0.35 -17.62
N ILE A 68 -0.68 0.83 -16.94
CA ILE A 68 -1.65 -0.01 -16.22
C ILE A 68 -2.30 -1.05 -17.14
N GLN A 69 -2.75 -0.64 -18.33
CA GLN A 69 -3.33 -1.57 -19.30
C GLN A 69 -2.36 -2.68 -19.70
N LYS A 70 -1.10 -2.35 -19.95
CA LYS A 70 -0.07 -3.34 -20.28
C LYS A 70 0.20 -4.28 -19.11
N LEU A 71 0.27 -3.75 -17.89
CA LEU A 71 0.51 -4.56 -16.67
C LEU A 71 -0.62 -5.53 -16.39
N LYS A 72 -1.89 -5.12 -16.58
CA LYS A 72 -3.06 -6.02 -16.42
C LYS A 72 -3.05 -7.20 -17.40
N MET A 73 -2.28 -7.12 -18.49
CA MET A 73 -2.10 -8.23 -19.43
C MET A 73 -1.01 -9.23 -18.99
N ILE A 74 -0.20 -8.88 -18.01
CA ILE A 74 0.87 -9.75 -17.49
C ILE A 74 0.26 -10.71 -16.48
N GLY A 75 0.39 -12.03 -16.74
CA GLY A 75 -0.03 -13.05 -15.78
C GLY A 75 0.86 -13.10 -14.55
N GLY A 76 0.30 -13.54 -13.42
CA GLY A 76 1.06 -13.77 -12.18
C GLY A 76 1.30 -12.55 -11.30
N VAL A 77 0.82 -11.37 -11.70
CA VAL A 77 0.86 -10.15 -10.90
C VAL A 77 -0.55 -9.61 -10.64
N GLU A 78 -0.70 -8.92 -9.54
CA GLU A 78 -1.88 -8.12 -9.20
C GLU A 78 -1.50 -6.65 -9.24
N VAL A 79 -2.31 -5.84 -9.93
CA VAL A 79 -2.10 -4.40 -10.10
C VAL A 79 -3.21 -3.69 -9.33
N LEU A 80 -2.84 -2.90 -8.34
CA LEU A 80 -3.80 -2.13 -7.57
C LEU A 80 -4.43 -1.07 -8.48
N ASP A 81 -5.75 -1.11 -8.63
CA ASP A 81 -6.49 -0.14 -9.43
C ASP A 81 -6.69 1.14 -8.61
N VAL A 82 -5.89 2.16 -8.93
CA VAL A 82 -6.02 3.48 -8.30
C VAL A 82 -6.66 4.42 -9.30
N GLU A 83 -7.95 4.69 -9.13
CA GLU A 83 -8.70 5.56 -10.04
C GLU A 83 -8.43 7.05 -9.81
N HIS A 84 -7.80 7.42 -8.70
CA HIS A 84 -7.69 8.80 -8.27
C HIS A 84 -6.24 9.31 -8.28
N MET A 85 -6.11 10.56 -8.70
CA MET A 85 -4.88 11.31 -8.57
C MET A 85 -4.57 11.58 -7.09
N SER A 86 -3.38 11.19 -6.67
CA SER A 86 -2.90 11.49 -5.32
C SER A 86 -2.35 12.91 -5.26
N ARG A 87 -2.67 13.59 -4.17
CA ARG A 87 -2.13 14.92 -3.86
C ARG A 87 -1.32 14.83 -2.59
N LYS A 88 -0.15 15.42 -2.63
CA LYS A 88 0.72 15.47 -1.46
C LYS A 88 1.42 16.81 -1.37
N LYS A 89 1.45 17.38 -0.17
CA LYS A 89 2.29 18.52 0.12
C LYS A 89 3.68 18.04 0.50
N ILE A 90 4.69 18.53 -0.20
CA ILE A 90 6.08 18.25 0.13
C ILE A 90 6.78 19.56 0.47
N ARG A 91 7.70 19.48 1.43
CA ARG A 91 8.52 20.61 1.83
C ARG A 91 9.91 20.48 1.21
N ILE A 92 10.29 21.48 0.40
CA ILE A 92 11.63 21.59 -0.16
C ILE A 92 12.27 22.86 0.42
N GLY A 93 13.15 22.68 1.40
CA GLY A 93 13.69 23.83 2.16
C GLY A 93 12.60 24.52 2.97
N THR A 94 12.29 25.79 2.66
CA THR A 94 11.26 26.59 3.30
C THR A 94 9.94 26.62 2.54
N GLU A 95 9.88 26.06 1.33
CA GLU A 95 8.71 26.09 0.47
C GLU A 95 7.89 24.82 0.60
N GLU A 96 6.57 24.96 0.68
CA GLU A 96 5.60 23.88 0.52
C GLU A 96 5.11 23.84 -0.92
N ILE A 97 5.20 22.67 -1.56
CA ILE A 97 4.78 22.46 -2.95
C ILE A 97 3.71 21.37 -2.97
N ASP A 98 2.58 21.68 -3.60
CA ASP A 98 1.55 20.68 -3.89
C ASP A 98 1.99 19.82 -5.08
N VAL A 99 1.95 18.51 -4.87
CA VAL A 99 2.35 17.52 -5.85
C VAL A 99 1.16 16.65 -6.18
N GLU A 100 0.85 16.55 -7.47
CA GLU A 100 -0.18 15.68 -7.99
C GLU A 100 0.45 14.58 -8.83
N TYR A 101 0.08 13.32 -8.57
CA TYR A 101 0.60 12.16 -9.32
C TYR A 101 -0.39 11.00 -9.29
N PHE A 102 -0.29 10.17 -10.30
CA PHE A 102 -0.94 8.85 -10.34
C PHE A 102 0.04 7.81 -9.82
N TYR A 103 -0.42 6.85 -9.06
CA TYR A 103 0.43 5.74 -8.63
C TYR A 103 -0.33 4.43 -8.65
N THR A 104 0.39 3.34 -8.80
CA THR A 104 -0.11 1.99 -8.60
C THR A 104 0.91 1.14 -7.90
N GLU A 105 0.42 0.12 -7.22
CA GLU A 105 1.22 -0.92 -6.61
C GLU A 105 1.04 -2.22 -7.40
N ILE A 106 2.14 -2.92 -7.63
CA ILE A 106 2.16 -4.22 -8.27
C ILE A 106 2.73 -5.21 -7.26
N SER A 107 1.99 -6.25 -6.98
CA SER A 107 2.39 -7.35 -6.12
C SER A 107 2.31 -8.68 -6.87
N SER A 108 2.86 -9.73 -6.30
CA SER A 108 2.62 -11.08 -6.79
C SER A 108 1.14 -11.43 -6.63
N LYS A 109 0.60 -12.19 -7.56
CA LYS A 109 -0.77 -12.71 -7.48
C LYS A 109 -0.94 -13.49 -6.18
N ASN A 110 -2.06 -13.32 -5.52
CA ASN A 110 -2.37 -13.93 -4.22
C ASN A 110 -1.49 -13.42 -3.05
N VAL A 111 -0.92 -12.23 -3.17
CA VAL A 111 -0.24 -11.54 -2.06
C VAL A 111 -1.03 -10.29 -1.70
N ASP A 112 -1.87 -10.41 -0.69
CA ASP A 112 -2.66 -9.31 -0.13
C ASP A 112 -2.73 -9.43 1.39
N LYS A 113 -3.40 -8.48 2.03
CA LYS A 113 -3.53 -8.46 3.49
C LYS A 113 -4.29 -9.67 4.03
N TRP A 114 -5.30 -10.17 3.31
CA TRP A 114 -6.06 -11.33 3.72
C TRP A 114 -5.21 -12.61 3.69
N ASN A 115 -4.45 -12.83 2.64
CA ASN A 115 -3.56 -13.98 2.57
C ASN A 115 -2.52 -14.00 3.71
N ALA A 116 -2.04 -12.82 4.13
CA ALA A 116 -1.16 -12.73 5.29
C ALA A 116 -1.88 -13.10 6.59
N ILE A 117 -3.15 -12.72 6.74
CA ILE A 117 -3.98 -13.09 7.89
C ILE A 117 -4.25 -14.60 7.87
N GLU A 118 -4.62 -15.19 6.74
CA GLU A 118 -4.82 -16.65 6.61
C GLU A 118 -3.56 -17.43 7.03
N PHE A 119 -2.40 -17.00 6.55
CA PHE A 119 -1.14 -17.62 6.96
C PHE A 119 -0.89 -17.53 8.48
N LEU A 120 -1.24 -16.42 9.10
CA LEU A 120 -1.10 -16.25 10.56
C LEU A 120 -2.12 -17.10 11.32
N THR A 121 -3.38 -17.12 10.88
CA THR A 121 -4.45 -17.90 11.54
C THR A 121 -4.16 -19.39 11.49
N GLU A 122 -3.65 -19.90 10.37
CA GLU A 122 -3.19 -21.28 10.27
C GLU A 122 -2.07 -21.58 11.28
N LYS A 123 -1.05 -20.73 11.34
CA LYS A 123 0.06 -20.91 12.29
C LYS A 123 -0.36 -20.86 13.75
N LEU A 124 -1.30 -19.98 14.08
CA LEU A 124 -1.79 -19.75 15.43
C LEU A 124 -2.97 -20.68 15.80
N GLN A 125 -3.45 -21.48 14.84
CA GLN A 125 -4.63 -22.34 15.01
C GLN A 125 -5.90 -21.56 15.41
N ILE A 126 -6.04 -20.35 14.88
CA ILE A 126 -7.20 -19.46 15.06
C ILE A 126 -8.18 -19.72 13.92
N LYS A 127 -9.47 -19.83 14.23
CA LYS A 127 -10.51 -19.96 13.21
C LYS A 127 -10.82 -18.62 12.57
N LYS A 128 -11.27 -18.63 11.33
CA LYS A 128 -11.67 -17.44 10.57
C LYS A 128 -12.71 -16.62 11.32
N GLU A 129 -13.66 -17.28 11.96
CA GLU A 129 -14.76 -16.66 12.71
C GLU A 129 -14.28 -15.92 13.97
N GLU A 130 -13.04 -16.18 14.41
CA GLU A 130 -12.41 -15.51 15.56
C GLU A 130 -11.58 -14.28 15.15
N VAL A 131 -11.55 -13.95 13.85
CA VAL A 131 -10.76 -12.83 13.29
C VAL A 131 -11.65 -11.61 13.14
N ILE A 132 -11.19 -10.48 13.67
CA ILE A 132 -11.78 -9.17 13.43
C ILE A 132 -10.81 -8.36 12.58
N CYS A 133 -11.30 -7.81 11.47
CA CYS A 133 -10.53 -6.91 10.60
C CYS A 133 -11.15 -5.51 10.58
N ILE A 134 -10.30 -4.50 10.69
CA ILE A 134 -10.69 -3.09 10.56
C ILE A 134 -9.92 -2.49 9.40
N GLY A 135 -10.61 -1.86 8.45
CA GLY A 135 -9.99 -1.31 7.26
C GLY A 135 -10.65 -0.06 6.72
N ASP A 136 -9.90 0.74 5.94
CA ASP A 136 -10.39 2.01 5.38
C ASP A 136 -10.17 2.12 3.87
N ASN A 137 -9.32 1.31 3.26
CA ASN A 137 -8.91 1.49 1.86
C ASN A 137 -9.15 0.23 1.02
N ILE A 138 -9.04 0.36 -0.30
CA ILE A 138 -9.28 -0.72 -1.27
C ILE A 138 -8.39 -1.95 -1.00
N ASN A 139 -7.17 -1.76 -0.55
CA ASN A 139 -6.27 -2.86 -0.19
C ASN A 139 -6.71 -3.61 1.09
N ASP A 140 -7.65 -3.07 1.85
CA ASP A 140 -8.25 -3.70 3.04
C ASP A 140 -9.50 -4.50 2.69
N LYS A 141 -10.07 -4.30 1.49
CA LYS A 141 -11.33 -4.87 1.08
C LYS A 141 -11.42 -6.36 1.38
N LYS A 142 -10.46 -7.14 0.89
CA LYS A 142 -10.49 -8.61 1.07
C LYS A 142 -10.40 -9.04 2.55
N MET A 143 -9.62 -8.35 3.39
CA MET A 143 -9.56 -8.71 4.80
C MET A 143 -10.83 -8.34 5.55
N VAL A 144 -11.48 -7.22 5.20
CA VAL A 144 -12.78 -6.84 5.77
C VAL A 144 -13.88 -7.80 5.32
N GLU A 145 -13.90 -8.19 4.04
CA GLU A 145 -14.90 -9.11 3.46
C GLU A 145 -14.81 -10.54 4.00
N ASN A 146 -13.60 -11.00 4.32
CA ASN A 146 -13.36 -12.40 4.65
C ASN A 146 -13.18 -12.68 6.14
N ALA A 147 -13.02 -11.69 7.00
CA ALA A 147 -12.92 -11.86 8.43
C ALA A 147 -14.21 -12.45 9.04
N GLY A 148 -14.14 -12.96 10.26
CA GLY A 148 -15.32 -13.32 11.05
C GLY A 148 -16.17 -12.10 11.38
N ILE A 149 -15.52 -10.93 11.61
CA ILE A 149 -16.16 -9.62 11.71
C ILE A 149 -15.30 -8.63 10.92
N GLY A 150 -15.90 -8.08 9.87
CA GLY A 150 -15.30 -7.02 9.05
C GLY A 150 -15.82 -5.65 9.42
N ILE A 151 -14.95 -4.73 9.79
CA ILE A 151 -15.32 -3.38 10.21
C ILE A 151 -14.72 -2.36 9.25
N ALA A 152 -15.57 -1.56 8.63
CA ALA A 152 -15.16 -0.43 7.81
C ALA A 152 -15.00 0.82 8.68
N MET A 153 -13.95 1.59 8.46
CA MET A 153 -13.77 2.91 9.09
C MET A 153 -14.75 3.92 8.50
N GLY A 154 -15.18 4.92 9.28
CA GLY A 154 -16.10 5.96 8.83
C GLY A 154 -15.57 6.79 7.64
N ASN A 155 -14.27 6.90 7.51
CA ASN A 155 -13.59 7.54 6.37
C ASN A 155 -13.22 6.58 5.25
N SER A 156 -13.73 5.35 5.24
CA SER A 156 -13.31 4.35 4.27
C SER A 156 -13.85 4.59 2.86
N ALA A 157 -13.18 4.00 1.87
CA ALA A 157 -13.66 3.96 0.50
C ALA A 157 -15.03 3.26 0.43
N LEU A 158 -15.91 3.74 -0.45
CA LEU A 158 -17.28 3.21 -0.60
C LEU A 158 -17.30 1.68 -0.82
N ALA A 159 -16.30 1.15 -1.57
CA ALA A 159 -16.18 -0.27 -1.83
C ALA A 159 -15.84 -1.10 -0.58
N VAL A 160 -15.31 -0.50 0.47
CA VAL A 160 -15.03 -1.12 1.78
C VAL A 160 -16.25 -0.96 2.69
N ASN A 161 -16.88 0.22 2.70
CA ASN A 161 -18.12 0.45 3.43
C ASN A 161 -19.23 -0.56 3.07
N ASN A 162 -19.38 -0.86 1.78
CA ASN A 162 -20.45 -1.72 1.28
C ASN A 162 -20.29 -3.20 1.67
N ILE A 163 -19.12 -3.62 2.13
CA ILE A 163 -18.85 -5.03 2.45
C ILE A 163 -18.54 -5.26 3.92
N GLY A 164 -18.35 -4.20 4.71
CA GLY A 164 -18.16 -4.30 6.15
C GLY A 164 -19.46 -4.73 6.86
N ASP A 165 -19.36 -5.64 7.82
CA ASP A 165 -20.48 -6.00 8.70
C ASP A 165 -20.92 -4.81 9.55
N PHE A 166 -19.98 -3.94 9.89
CA PHE A 166 -20.17 -2.74 10.69
C PHE A 166 -19.34 -1.58 10.16
N ILE A 167 -19.85 -0.36 10.38
CA ILE A 167 -19.11 0.88 10.15
C ILE A 167 -18.83 1.49 11.52
N THR A 168 -17.56 1.80 11.79
CA THR A 168 -17.13 2.55 12.99
C THR A 168 -16.93 4.03 12.67
N GLU A 169 -16.48 4.82 13.63
CA GLU A 169 -16.13 6.23 13.42
C GLU A 169 -14.87 6.37 12.54
N ASP A 170 -14.59 7.60 12.12
CA ASP A 170 -13.44 7.91 11.28
C ASP A 170 -12.11 7.89 12.08
N ASN A 171 -11.00 8.09 11.36
CA ASN A 171 -9.66 8.11 11.93
C ASN A 171 -9.40 9.32 12.85
N ASN A 172 -10.21 10.39 12.78
CA ASN A 172 -10.11 11.57 13.65
C ASN A 172 -11.02 11.45 14.89
N SER A 173 -11.91 10.46 14.91
CA SER A 173 -12.92 10.24 15.93
C SER A 173 -12.72 8.92 16.69
N ASP A 174 -11.48 8.49 16.86
CA ASP A 174 -11.10 7.26 17.58
C ASP A 174 -11.76 5.97 17.03
N GLY A 175 -12.05 5.89 15.73
CA GLY A 175 -12.81 4.79 15.11
C GLY A 175 -12.27 3.39 15.42
N VAL A 176 -10.95 3.18 15.39
CA VAL A 176 -10.35 1.89 15.75
C VAL A 176 -10.58 1.54 17.21
N LYS A 177 -10.40 2.51 18.10
CA LYS A 177 -10.64 2.33 19.55
C LYS A 177 -12.09 1.96 19.83
N ILE A 178 -13.04 2.66 19.22
CA ILE A 178 -14.48 2.39 19.35
C ILE A 178 -14.80 0.98 18.86
N ALA A 179 -14.26 0.58 17.71
CA ALA A 179 -14.45 -0.77 17.18
C ALA A 179 -13.93 -1.84 18.15
N ILE A 180 -12.74 -1.66 18.71
CA ILE A 180 -12.17 -2.58 19.70
C ILE A 180 -13.07 -2.72 20.91
N TYR A 181 -13.47 -1.61 21.55
CA TYR A 181 -14.32 -1.66 22.75
C TYR A 181 -15.73 -2.20 22.52
N LYS A 182 -16.21 -2.17 21.26
CA LYS A 182 -17.54 -2.66 20.92
C LYS A 182 -17.59 -4.15 20.63
N TYR A 183 -16.50 -4.70 20.08
CA TYR A 183 -16.48 -6.06 19.52
C TYR A 183 -15.45 -7.00 20.15
N ILE A 184 -14.56 -6.49 21.00
CA ILE A 184 -13.57 -7.24 21.77
C ILE A 184 -13.77 -6.99 23.26
#